data_325c1922c3ca182ab95dc48482280881
#
_entry.id   325c1922c3ca182ab95dc48482280881
#
_cell.length_a   1.000
_cell.length_b   1.000
_cell.length_c   1.000
_cell.angle_alpha   90.00
_cell.angle_beta   90.00
_cell.angle_gamma   90.00
#
_symmetry.space_group_name_H-M   'P 1'
#
loop_
_entity.id
_entity.type
_entity.pdbx_description
1 polymer ?
#
loop_
_entity_poly.entity_id
_entity_poly.type
_entity_poly.pdbx_seq_one_letter_code
_entity_poly.pdbx_strand_id
1 'polypeptide(L)'
;GAAVIDYDNTAGFNKGKTPAMVAAFTAASSDRQVQGIAYSLDKGRTFTKYDKNPVINSKEKWNSQDTRDPKVFWYAPSKHWVLVLNERDGHSIYTSSNLKDWKYESHVTGFWECPELFELPVDGDKNHTKWVMYGATGTYMLGSFDGKVFTPEAGKYCYTTGSIYAAQTFTNIPASDGRRIQIGWGRIS
;
A
#
# COMPACT_ATOMS: atom_id res chain seq x y z
N GLY A 1 6.96 4.27 -0.13
CA GLY A 1 6.10 4.50 1.07
C GLY A 1 4.74 5.08 0.72
N ALA A 2 3.83 5.11 1.69
CA ALA A 2 2.47 5.61 1.53
C ALA A 2 2.05 6.45 2.73
N ALA A 3 1.07 7.35 2.52
CA ALA A 3 0.44 8.09 3.60
C ALA A 3 -1.08 7.94 3.52
N VAL A 4 -1.72 7.83 4.68
CA VAL A 4 -3.17 7.72 4.83
C VAL A 4 -3.66 8.69 5.89
N ILE A 5 -4.95 9.04 5.83
CA ILE A 5 -5.62 9.82 6.87
C ILE A 5 -6.39 8.85 7.77
N ASP A 6 -6.05 8.84 9.04
CA ASP A 6 -6.73 8.03 10.07
C ASP A 6 -7.93 8.82 10.64
N TYR A 7 -9.04 8.81 9.89
CA TYR A 7 -10.24 9.56 10.24
C TYR A 7 -10.87 9.10 11.56
N ASP A 8 -10.83 7.80 11.82
CA ASP A 8 -11.44 7.17 13.01
C ASP A 8 -10.50 7.11 14.22
N ASN A 9 -9.29 7.70 14.08
CA ASN A 9 -8.25 7.68 15.11
C ASN A 9 -7.91 6.26 15.61
N THR A 10 -7.89 5.30 14.72
CA THR A 10 -7.61 3.89 15.03
C THR A 10 -6.23 3.70 15.65
N ALA A 11 -5.26 4.50 15.21
CA ALA A 11 -3.91 4.51 15.77
C ALA A 11 -3.79 5.25 17.11
N GLY A 12 -4.80 6.04 17.50
CA GLY A 12 -4.80 6.78 18.75
C GLY A 12 -3.74 7.89 18.82
N PHE A 13 -3.24 8.39 17.67
CA PHE A 13 -2.27 9.48 17.65
C PHE A 13 -2.90 10.85 17.84
N ASN A 14 -4.17 10.99 17.45
CA ASN A 14 -4.89 12.25 17.53
C ASN A 14 -5.49 12.46 18.94
N LYS A 15 -5.20 13.61 19.51
CA LYS A 15 -5.80 14.08 20.78
C LYS A 15 -6.77 15.26 20.58
N GLY A 16 -6.98 15.68 19.33
CA GLY A 16 -7.79 16.84 18.96
C GLY A 16 -8.84 16.52 17.89
N LYS A 17 -9.23 17.53 17.11
CA LYS A 17 -10.26 17.42 16.06
C LYS A 17 -9.69 17.07 14.69
N THR A 18 -8.41 17.35 14.43
CA THR A 18 -7.78 17.09 13.14
C THR A 18 -7.33 15.63 13.07
N PRO A 19 -7.79 14.83 12.10
CA PRO A 19 -7.34 13.45 11.98
C PRO A 19 -5.84 13.39 11.70
N ALA A 20 -5.19 12.35 12.22
CA ALA A 20 -3.78 12.14 11.99
C ALA A 20 -3.52 11.70 10.54
N MET A 21 -2.49 12.26 9.91
CA MET A 21 -1.90 11.67 8.72
C MET A 21 -0.83 10.68 9.17
N VAL A 22 -0.91 9.43 8.74
CA VAL A 22 0.06 8.39 9.08
C VAL A 22 0.82 7.99 7.82
N ALA A 23 2.13 8.14 7.86
CA ALA A 23 3.04 7.73 6.78
C ALA A 23 3.70 6.41 7.14
N ALA A 24 3.60 5.42 6.25
CA ALA A 24 4.36 4.19 6.30
C ALA A 24 5.61 4.33 5.42
N PHE A 25 6.76 3.92 5.93
CA PHE A 25 8.03 4.05 5.23
C PHE A 25 8.95 2.86 5.48
N THR A 26 9.87 2.63 4.55
CA THR A 26 10.95 1.67 4.71
C THR A 26 12.17 2.35 5.34
N ALA A 27 12.67 1.79 6.44
CA ALA A 27 13.97 2.11 6.99
C ALA A 27 14.97 1.04 6.56
N ALA A 28 16.03 1.45 5.89
CA ALA A 28 17.06 0.55 5.36
C ALA A 28 18.38 0.72 6.11
N SER A 29 19.03 -0.39 6.41
CA SER A 29 20.41 -0.48 6.86
C SER A 29 21.19 -1.43 5.93
N SER A 30 22.49 -1.63 6.20
CA SER A 30 23.33 -2.52 5.39
C SER A 30 22.87 -3.98 5.39
N ASP A 31 22.12 -4.40 6.39
CA ASP A 31 21.77 -5.81 6.62
C ASP A 31 20.27 -6.10 6.56
N ARG A 32 19.41 -5.07 6.52
CA ARG A 32 17.95 -5.24 6.54
C ARG A 32 17.18 -4.01 6.09
N GLN A 33 15.95 -4.27 5.66
CA GLN A 33 14.89 -3.29 5.46
C GLN A 33 13.73 -3.63 6.38
N VAL A 34 13.21 -2.63 7.10
CA VAL A 34 12.08 -2.77 8.02
C VAL A 34 11.05 -1.67 7.74
N GLN A 35 9.80 -1.90 8.12
CA GLN A 35 8.78 -0.88 7.94
C GLN A 35 8.53 -0.14 9.24
N GLY A 36 8.50 1.17 9.13
CA GLY A 36 8.15 2.07 10.22
C GLY A 36 6.97 2.95 9.87
N ILE A 37 6.41 3.61 10.88
CA ILE A 37 5.40 4.64 10.72
C ILE A 37 5.83 5.95 11.38
N ALA A 38 5.35 7.05 10.79
CA ALA A 38 5.42 8.37 11.37
C ALA A 38 4.04 9.04 11.22
N TYR A 39 3.69 9.94 12.12
CA TYR A 39 2.41 10.60 12.08
C TYR A 39 2.56 12.13 12.11
N SER A 40 1.60 12.80 11.51
CA SER A 40 1.47 14.25 11.49
C SER A 40 0.10 14.65 12.04
N LEU A 41 0.09 15.68 12.88
CA LEU A 41 -1.13 16.30 13.43
C LEU A 41 -1.37 17.71 12.86
N ASP A 42 -0.55 18.12 11.91
CA ASP A 42 -0.55 19.48 11.31
C ASP A 42 -0.69 19.44 9.77
N LYS A 43 -1.41 18.43 9.25
CA LYS A 43 -1.69 18.21 7.83
C LYS A 43 -0.41 17.95 7.00
N GLY A 44 0.51 17.20 7.56
CA GLY A 44 1.74 16.75 6.87
C GLY A 44 2.88 17.76 6.85
N ARG A 45 2.80 18.87 7.63
CA ARG A 45 3.90 19.84 7.71
C ARG A 45 5.07 19.33 8.52
N THR A 46 4.78 18.62 9.63
CA THR A 46 5.78 17.95 10.45
C THR A 46 5.37 16.51 10.73
N PHE A 47 6.35 15.63 10.91
CA PHE A 47 6.11 14.22 11.22
C PHE A 47 6.89 13.81 12.46
N THR A 48 6.23 13.08 13.34
CA THR A 48 6.82 12.42 14.50
C THR A 48 6.92 10.92 14.23
N LYS A 49 8.10 10.35 14.32
CA LYS A 49 8.27 8.89 14.22
C LYS A 49 7.60 8.20 15.40
N TYR A 50 6.92 7.08 15.14
CA TYR A 50 6.38 6.24 16.20
C TYR A 50 7.54 5.63 17.02
N ASP A 51 7.46 5.72 18.33
CA ASP A 51 8.52 5.34 19.27
C ASP A 51 8.79 3.83 19.32
N LYS A 52 7.79 3.01 18.94
CA LYS A 52 7.91 1.55 18.91
C LYS A 52 8.15 1.00 17.49
N ASN A 53 8.72 1.81 16.58
CA ASN A 53 9.20 1.28 15.31
C ASN A 53 10.34 0.26 15.51
N PRO A 54 10.50 -0.72 14.61
CA PRO A 54 9.69 -0.97 13.43
C PRO A 54 8.34 -1.65 13.74
N VAL A 55 7.34 -1.40 12.90
CA VAL A 55 6.02 -2.04 12.98
C VAL A 55 5.95 -3.34 12.18
N ILE A 56 6.82 -3.52 11.18
CA ILE A 56 7.02 -4.78 10.45
C ILE A 56 8.53 -5.03 10.32
N ASN A 57 8.97 -6.22 10.74
CA ASN A 57 10.31 -6.74 10.51
C ASN A 57 10.18 -8.17 9.97
N SER A 58 10.24 -8.32 8.67
CA SER A 58 9.98 -9.58 7.98
C SER A 58 11.25 -10.32 7.53
N LYS A 59 12.45 -9.80 7.84
CA LYS A 59 13.73 -10.43 7.46
C LYS A 59 13.81 -11.89 7.91
N GLU A 60 13.47 -12.16 9.16
CA GLU A 60 13.53 -13.52 9.72
C GLU A 60 12.57 -14.48 9.02
N LYS A 61 11.36 -14.00 8.71
CA LYS A 61 10.33 -14.77 8.02
C LYS A 61 10.73 -15.18 6.61
N TRP A 62 11.33 -14.26 5.85
CA TRP A 62 11.64 -14.50 4.45
C TRP A 62 13.12 -14.81 4.18
N ASN A 63 13.98 -14.63 5.17
CA ASN A 63 15.44 -14.65 5.00
C ASN A 63 15.89 -13.78 3.81
N SER A 64 15.28 -12.60 3.68
CA SER A 64 15.49 -11.67 2.58
C SER A 64 15.66 -10.25 3.11
N GLN A 65 16.51 -9.47 2.44
CA GLN A 65 16.67 -8.03 2.69
C GLN A 65 15.71 -7.18 1.88
N ASP A 66 15.05 -7.77 0.86
CA ASP A 66 14.12 -7.07 -0.03
C ASP A 66 12.72 -7.02 0.59
N THR A 67 12.54 -6.09 1.53
CA THR A 67 11.26 -5.84 2.20
C THR A 67 11.00 -4.35 2.25
N ARG A 68 10.35 -3.79 1.21
CA ARG A 68 10.20 -2.34 1.04
C ARG A 68 8.92 -1.93 0.35
N ASP A 69 8.74 -0.61 0.24
CA ASP A 69 7.68 0.05 -0.51
C ASP A 69 6.27 -0.26 0.01
N PRO A 70 5.99 0.04 1.30
CA PRO A 70 4.66 -0.22 1.85
C PRO A 70 3.61 0.66 1.17
N LYS A 71 2.51 0.05 0.70
CA LYS A 71 1.26 0.69 0.30
C LYS A 71 0.20 0.41 1.35
N VAL A 72 -0.45 1.45 1.86
CA VAL A 72 -1.47 1.33 2.91
C VAL A 72 -2.79 1.93 2.44
N PHE A 73 -3.91 1.26 2.77
CA PHE A 73 -5.25 1.79 2.55
C PHE A 73 -6.25 1.19 3.55
N TRP A 74 -7.40 1.86 3.73
CA TRP A 74 -8.51 1.38 4.54
C TRP A 74 -9.40 0.44 3.72
N TYR A 75 -9.67 -0.75 4.23
CA TYR A 75 -10.61 -1.69 3.64
C TYR A 75 -11.95 -1.62 4.39
N ALA A 76 -12.90 -0.87 3.82
CA ALA A 76 -14.17 -0.54 4.46
C ALA A 76 -15.07 -1.74 4.79
N PRO A 77 -15.18 -2.79 3.94
CA PRO A 77 -16.07 -3.91 4.23
C PRO A 77 -15.80 -4.62 5.56
N SER A 78 -14.53 -4.78 5.92
CA SER A 78 -14.12 -5.45 7.18
C SER A 78 -13.52 -4.49 8.20
N LYS A 79 -13.54 -3.17 7.93
CA LYS A 79 -13.10 -2.10 8.84
C LYS A 79 -11.70 -2.34 9.41
N HIS A 80 -10.73 -2.52 8.52
CA HIS A 80 -9.32 -2.65 8.89
C HIS A 80 -8.40 -2.01 7.84
N TRP A 81 -7.17 -1.76 8.25
CA TRP A 81 -6.10 -1.32 7.38
C TRP A 81 -5.48 -2.49 6.66
N VAL A 82 -5.19 -2.30 5.39
CA VAL A 82 -4.43 -3.22 4.56
C VAL A 82 -3.10 -2.58 4.22
N LEU A 83 -2.02 -3.34 4.34
CA LEU A 83 -0.70 -2.95 3.88
C LEU A 83 -0.21 -4.00 2.89
N VAL A 84 0.17 -3.54 1.70
CA VAL A 84 0.82 -4.36 0.68
C VAL A 84 2.29 -3.99 0.66
N LEU A 85 3.17 -4.99 0.74
CA LEU A 85 4.61 -4.81 0.88
C LEU A 85 5.35 -5.65 -0.16
N ASN A 86 6.32 -5.06 -0.85
CA ASN A 86 7.25 -5.86 -1.64
C ASN A 86 8.13 -6.68 -0.71
N GLU A 87 8.05 -7.97 -0.83
CA GLU A 87 8.84 -8.93 -0.07
C GLU A 87 9.26 -10.09 -0.95
N ARG A 88 10.54 -10.41 -0.93
CA ARG A 88 11.10 -11.57 -1.62
C ARG A 88 10.79 -11.56 -3.13
N ASP A 89 9.87 -12.41 -3.59
CA ASP A 89 9.53 -12.67 -5.00
C ASP A 89 8.15 -12.15 -5.39
N GLY A 90 7.58 -11.24 -4.58
CA GLY A 90 6.25 -10.72 -4.82
C GLY A 90 5.78 -9.71 -3.80
N HIS A 91 4.46 -9.67 -3.61
CA HIS A 91 3.81 -8.75 -2.70
C HIS A 91 3.10 -9.50 -1.58
N SER A 92 3.44 -9.18 -0.34
CA SER A 92 2.76 -9.68 0.85
C SER A 92 1.66 -8.73 1.28
N ILE A 93 0.58 -9.29 1.81
CA ILE A 93 -0.56 -8.56 2.34
C ILE A 93 -0.60 -8.73 3.85
N TYR A 94 -0.72 -7.61 4.53
CA TYR A 94 -0.87 -7.51 5.98
C TYR A 94 -2.14 -6.76 6.33
N THR A 95 -2.73 -7.07 7.49
CA THR A 95 -3.88 -6.36 8.04
C THR A 95 -3.57 -5.80 9.43
N SER A 96 -4.23 -4.68 9.77
CA SER A 96 -4.12 -4.05 11.09
C SER A 96 -5.42 -3.35 11.46
N SER A 97 -5.79 -3.40 12.73
CA SER A 97 -6.88 -2.59 13.27
C SER A 97 -6.44 -1.18 13.69
N ASN A 98 -5.13 -0.91 13.77
CA ASN A 98 -4.59 0.29 14.44
C ASN A 98 -3.33 0.88 13.80
N LEU A 99 -2.94 0.44 12.59
CA LEU A 99 -1.73 0.88 11.86
C LEU A 99 -0.39 0.55 12.54
N LYS A 100 -0.39 -0.04 13.73
CA LYS A 100 0.81 -0.33 14.53
C LYS A 100 1.11 -1.82 14.59
N ASP A 101 0.07 -2.63 14.79
CA ASP A 101 0.17 -4.07 14.94
C ASP A 101 -0.32 -4.73 13.65
N TRP A 102 0.61 -5.31 12.89
CA TRP A 102 0.35 -5.88 11.57
C TRP A 102 0.39 -7.40 11.61
N LYS A 103 -0.65 -8.01 11.05
CA LYS A 103 -0.75 -9.46 10.87
C LYS A 103 -0.56 -9.80 9.40
N TYR A 104 0.37 -10.71 9.11
CA TYR A 104 0.52 -11.29 7.77
C TYR A 104 -0.70 -12.13 7.41
N GLU A 105 -1.20 -11.98 6.18
CA GLU A 105 -2.35 -12.70 5.68
C GLU A 105 -2.03 -13.57 4.46
N SER A 106 -1.38 -13.02 3.43
CA SER A 106 -1.13 -13.73 2.17
C SER A 106 0.05 -13.14 1.39
N HIS A 107 0.46 -13.87 0.32
CA HIS A 107 1.53 -13.46 -0.58
C HIS A 107 1.16 -13.77 -2.03
N VAL A 108 1.45 -12.84 -2.95
CA VAL A 108 1.25 -12.98 -4.39
C VAL A 108 2.59 -12.85 -5.09
N THR A 109 3.04 -13.91 -5.75
CA THR A 109 4.33 -13.95 -6.44
C THR A 109 4.31 -13.24 -7.79
N GLY A 110 5.50 -12.93 -8.29
CA GLY A 110 5.68 -12.46 -9.67
C GLY A 110 5.62 -10.95 -9.86
N PHE A 111 5.59 -10.16 -8.80
CA PHE A 111 5.76 -8.70 -8.81
C PHE A 111 7.07 -8.29 -8.16
N TRP A 112 7.48 -7.08 -8.44
CA TRP A 112 8.68 -6.49 -7.89
C TRP A 112 8.49 -5.02 -7.59
N GLU A 113 8.86 -4.57 -6.39
CA GLU A 113 8.82 -3.19 -5.90
C GLU A 113 7.47 -2.47 -6.06
N CYS A 114 7.31 -1.37 -5.36
CA CYS A 114 6.22 -0.40 -5.49
C CYS A 114 4.83 -1.04 -5.64
N PRO A 115 4.40 -1.86 -4.66
CA PRO A 115 3.11 -2.55 -4.75
C PRO A 115 1.94 -1.57 -4.78
N GLU A 116 0.96 -1.90 -5.60
CA GLU A 116 -0.34 -1.25 -5.65
C GLU A 116 -1.45 -2.29 -5.64
N LEU A 117 -2.50 -2.00 -4.88
CA LEU A 117 -3.71 -2.82 -4.81
C LEU A 117 -4.91 -1.89 -4.63
N PHE A 118 -5.84 -1.92 -5.58
CA PHE A 118 -7.04 -1.08 -5.55
C PHE A 118 -8.15 -1.64 -6.42
N GLU A 119 -9.36 -1.16 -6.20
CA GLU A 119 -10.55 -1.54 -6.94
C GLU A 119 -10.86 -0.51 -8.03
N LEU A 120 -11.31 -0.97 -9.19
CA LEU A 120 -11.81 -0.15 -10.30
C LEU A 120 -13.12 -0.71 -10.85
N PRO A 121 -14.03 0.17 -11.30
CA PRO A 121 -15.19 -0.24 -12.08
C PRO A 121 -14.75 -0.71 -13.48
N VAL A 122 -15.38 -1.77 -13.96
CA VAL A 122 -15.20 -2.26 -15.33
C VAL A 122 -16.13 -1.45 -16.24
N ASP A 123 -15.56 -0.85 -17.28
CA ASP A 123 -16.27 0.00 -18.24
C ASP A 123 -17.13 1.11 -17.60
N GLY A 124 -16.71 1.57 -16.42
CA GLY A 124 -17.41 2.60 -15.66
C GLY A 124 -18.61 2.11 -14.85
N ASP A 125 -18.97 0.84 -14.91
CA ASP A 125 -20.04 0.26 -14.10
C ASP A 125 -19.59 0.04 -12.65
N LYS A 126 -20.13 0.84 -11.74
CA LYS A 126 -19.82 0.78 -10.30
C LYS A 126 -20.35 -0.49 -9.61
N ASN A 127 -21.26 -1.22 -10.22
CA ASN A 127 -21.77 -2.48 -9.71
C ASN A 127 -20.96 -3.68 -10.20
N HIS A 128 -20.06 -3.45 -11.16
CA HIS A 128 -19.16 -4.46 -11.68
C HIS A 128 -17.73 -3.97 -11.53
N THR A 129 -17.05 -4.41 -10.47
CA THR A 129 -15.70 -3.98 -10.14
C THR A 129 -14.70 -5.12 -10.20
N LYS A 130 -13.44 -4.79 -10.41
CA LYS A 130 -12.29 -5.70 -10.29
C LYS A 130 -11.21 -5.06 -9.46
N TRP A 131 -10.51 -5.88 -8.72
CA TRP A 131 -9.29 -5.48 -8.04
C TRP A 131 -8.10 -5.58 -8.99
N VAL A 132 -7.23 -4.59 -8.92
CA VAL A 132 -6.01 -4.48 -9.71
C VAL A 132 -4.83 -4.57 -8.77
N MET A 133 -3.90 -5.48 -9.05
CA MET A 133 -2.61 -5.55 -8.38
C MET A 133 -1.50 -5.32 -9.40
N TYR A 134 -0.54 -4.46 -9.09
CA TYR A 134 0.65 -4.27 -9.90
C TYR A 134 1.90 -3.93 -9.06
N GLY A 135 3.07 -4.00 -9.69
CA GLY A 135 4.37 -3.58 -9.15
C GLY A 135 5.06 -2.56 -10.03
N ALA A 136 6.35 -2.30 -9.78
CA ALA A 136 7.11 -1.24 -10.43
C ALA A 136 7.26 -1.39 -11.94
N THR A 137 7.14 -2.59 -12.50
CA THR A 137 7.55 -2.93 -13.86
C THR A 137 6.48 -2.73 -14.94
N GLY A 138 5.36 -2.07 -14.63
CA GLY A 138 4.32 -1.74 -15.61
C GLY A 138 3.44 -2.92 -16.01
N THR A 139 3.42 -4.00 -15.23
CA THR A 139 2.52 -5.14 -15.42
C THR A 139 1.51 -5.26 -14.29
N TYR A 140 0.30 -5.75 -14.59
CA TYR A 140 -0.77 -5.90 -13.61
C TYR A 140 -1.52 -7.22 -13.75
N MET A 141 -2.18 -7.62 -12.69
CA MET A 141 -3.17 -8.67 -12.64
C MET A 141 -4.54 -8.10 -12.26
N LEU A 142 -5.60 -8.69 -12.80
CA LEU A 142 -6.97 -8.48 -12.36
C LEU A 142 -7.40 -9.64 -11.47
N GLY A 143 -8.27 -9.37 -10.50
CA GLY A 143 -8.77 -10.39 -9.60
C GLY A 143 -9.83 -9.88 -8.64
N SER A 144 -10.05 -10.64 -7.60
CA SER A 144 -10.87 -10.30 -6.45
C SER A 144 -10.01 -10.14 -5.20
N PHE A 145 -10.53 -9.39 -4.22
CA PHE A 145 -9.86 -9.16 -2.94
C PHE A 145 -10.89 -9.14 -1.80
N ASP A 146 -10.66 -9.95 -0.78
CA ASP A 146 -11.57 -10.09 0.36
C ASP A 146 -11.13 -9.31 1.61
N GLY A 147 -10.09 -8.48 1.47
CA GLY A 147 -9.46 -7.74 2.56
C GLY A 147 -8.21 -8.42 3.14
N LYS A 148 -7.90 -9.66 2.73
CA LYS A 148 -6.76 -10.46 3.20
C LYS A 148 -6.04 -11.18 2.08
N VAL A 149 -6.77 -11.67 1.10
CA VAL A 149 -6.25 -12.47 -0.02
C VAL A 149 -6.65 -11.83 -1.33
N PHE A 150 -5.66 -11.55 -2.17
CA PHE A 150 -5.90 -11.24 -3.59
C PHE A 150 -5.88 -12.55 -4.38
N THR A 151 -6.99 -12.83 -5.06
CA THR A 151 -7.13 -14.01 -5.93
C THR A 151 -7.04 -13.57 -7.38
N PRO A 152 -5.93 -13.85 -8.10
CA PRO A 152 -5.80 -13.51 -9.50
C PRO A 152 -6.83 -14.27 -10.36
N GLU A 153 -7.49 -13.55 -11.27
CA GLU A 153 -8.41 -14.13 -12.25
C GLU A 153 -7.82 -14.07 -13.65
N ALA A 154 -7.05 -13.02 -13.96
CA ALA A 154 -6.45 -12.81 -15.27
C ALA A 154 -5.17 -11.95 -15.20
N GLY A 155 -4.28 -12.13 -16.13
CA GLY A 155 -3.01 -11.42 -16.31
C GLY A 155 -1.84 -12.40 -16.32
N LYS A 156 -0.63 -11.91 -16.43
CA LYS A 156 -0.13 -10.52 -16.34
C LYS A 156 -0.31 -9.76 -17.64
N TYR A 157 -0.86 -8.58 -17.57
CA TYR A 157 -0.96 -7.66 -18.72
C TYR A 157 -0.01 -6.47 -18.52
N CYS A 158 0.43 -5.84 -19.63
CA CYS A 158 1.12 -4.56 -19.58
C CYS A 158 0.09 -3.42 -19.59
N TYR A 159 0.27 -2.41 -18.73
CA TYR A 159 -0.56 -1.20 -18.76
C TYR A 159 0.16 0.01 -19.34
N THR A 160 1.45 -0.13 -19.69
CA THR A 160 2.25 0.92 -20.30
C THR A 160 3.05 0.38 -21.47
N THR A 161 3.14 1.17 -22.54
CA THR A 161 3.99 0.93 -23.69
C THR A 161 5.26 1.75 -23.66
N GLY A 162 5.46 2.57 -22.63
CA GLY A 162 6.58 3.50 -22.49
C GLY A 162 7.48 3.18 -21.31
N SER A 163 8.33 4.16 -21.00
CA SER A 163 9.36 4.08 -19.98
C SER A 163 8.83 4.48 -18.58
N ILE A 164 7.61 4.07 -18.20
CA ILE A 164 7.06 4.34 -16.87
C ILE A 164 7.57 3.27 -15.89
N TYR A 165 8.04 3.72 -14.72
CA TYR A 165 8.49 2.86 -13.64
C TYR A 165 7.98 3.36 -12.28
N ALA A 166 7.83 2.46 -11.31
CA ALA A 166 7.50 2.77 -9.93
C ALA A 166 6.25 3.65 -9.77
N ALA A 167 5.23 3.38 -10.60
CA ALA A 167 3.99 4.14 -10.55
C ALA A 167 3.22 3.86 -9.25
N GLN A 168 2.62 4.91 -8.68
CA GLN A 168 1.77 4.83 -7.49
C GLN A 168 0.47 5.59 -7.70
N THR A 169 -0.58 5.19 -6.97
CA THR A 169 -1.88 5.87 -7.00
C THR A 169 -2.16 6.62 -5.71
N PHE A 170 -2.88 7.73 -5.82
CA PHE A 170 -3.38 8.45 -4.66
C PHE A 170 -4.56 7.71 -4.03
N THR A 171 -4.58 7.57 -2.70
CA THR A 171 -5.60 6.81 -1.95
C THR A 171 -6.79 7.66 -1.48
N ASN A 172 -6.58 8.89 -1.12
CA ASN A 172 -7.61 9.74 -0.50
C ASN A 172 -8.14 10.83 -1.46
N ILE A 173 -8.39 10.47 -2.72
CA ILE A 173 -9.08 11.36 -3.66
C ILE A 173 -10.55 11.46 -3.22
N PRO A 174 -11.13 12.68 -3.14
CA PRO A 174 -12.53 12.84 -2.77
C PRO A 174 -13.46 12.03 -3.66
N ALA A 175 -14.47 11.38 -3.07
CA ALA A 175 -15.42 10.55 -3.81
C ALA A 175 -16.18 11.32 -4.92
N SER A 176 -16.34 12.65 -4.77
CA SER A 176 -16.93 13.53 -5.78
C SER A 176 -16.08 13.69 -7.04
N ASP A 177 -14.77 13.45 -6.98
CA ASP A 177 -13.87 13.46 -8.14
C ASP A 177 -14.03 12.17 -8.96
N GLY A 178 -14.11 11.02 -8.29
CA GLY A 178 -14.34 9.71 -8.91
C GLY A 178 -13.16 9.15 -9.71
N ARG A 179 -12.05 9.87 -9.83
CA ARG A 179 -10.86 9.42 -10.57
C ARG A 179 -9.93 8.59 -9.68
N ARG A 180 -9.23 7.64 -10.30
CA ARG A 180 -8.00 7.06 -9.75
C ARG A 180 -6.83 7.73 -10.48
N ILE A 181 -6.02 8.50 -9.76
CA ILE A 181 -4.89 9.23 -10.32
C ILE A 181 -3.61 8.44 -10.03
N GLN A 182 -2.86 8.15 -11.08
CA GLN A 182 -1.56 7.49 -11.01
C GLN A 182 -0.45 8.48 -11.36
N ILE A 183 0.66 8.39 -10.66
CA ILE A 183 1.91 9.08 -10.97
C ILE A 183 3.05 8.06 -11.04
N GLY A 184 3.92 8.19 -12.00
CA GLY A 184 5.07 7.30 -12.19
C GLY A 184 6.28 8.03 -12.71
N TRP A 185 7.43 7.37 -12.64
CA TRP A 185 8.68 7.87 -13.17
C TRP A 185 8.71 7.70 -14.70
N GLY A 186 8.85 8.79 -15.43
CA GLY A 186 9.19 8.76 -16.84
C GLY A 186 10.69 8.54 -17.02
N ARG A 187 11.08 7.36 -17.50
CA ARG A 187 12.48 7.09 -17.90
C ARG A 187 12.67 7.66 -19.29
N ILE A 188 13.51 8.67 -19.43
CA ILE A 188 13.95 9.20 -20.72
C ILE A 188 15.21 8.41 -21.10
N SER A 189 15.15 7.69 -22.20
CA SER A 189 16.31 7.01 -22.82
C SER A 189 17.12 8.00 -23.63
#